data_52409ce77a43d96c902acb7f0b9696a1
#
_entry.id   52409ce77a43d96c902acb7f0b9696a1
#
_cell.length_a   1.000
_cell.length_b   1.000
_cell.length_c   1.000
_cell.angle_alpha   90.00
_cell.angle_beta   90.00
_cell.angle_gamma   90.00
#
_symmetry.space_group_name_H-M   'P 1'
#
loop_
_entity.id
_entity.type
_entity.pdbx_description
1 polymer ?
#
loop_
_entity_poly.entity_id
_entity_poly.type
_entity_poly.pdbx_seq_one_letter_code
_entity_poly.pdbx_strand_id
1 'polypeptide(L)'
;MAFSTEKTVWVLDRNGKEVEPFPRKYKGQLTPLEVFDYNADREYRFLFAENQTLHLLDRKGQVVKGFFQRTNGKPLYTPKHFRIADRDYLIYAADNGIFNILHRNGENRITVRDRYTFSDNPPAVWNGLFMFTTNDGYAVFIDEKGGIRKEKKNLEAPFYWGGNKYLLYALSGNILTVGTKKIELLNGKYERPRLFRIGGTNYVSVNDLSTQKAYLYNDKGNLIKDFPVESVSPIAIDVDLDRTVWIVTEKSPTEIVVFSVRKLE
;
A
#
# COMPACT_ATOMS: atom_id res chain seq x y z
N MET A 1 -16.24 -6.53 2.40
CA MET A 1 -15.02 -6.42 1.55
C MET A 1 -15.31 -5.41 0.43
N ALA A 2 -14.32 -4.58 0.07
CA ALA A 2 -14.47 -3.66 -1.05
C ALA A 2 -13.22 -3.72 -1.96
N PHE A 3 -13.40 -3.73 -3.26
CA PHE A 3 -12.33 -3.81 -4.26
C PHE A 3 -12.79 -3.25 -5.60
N SER A 4 -11.86 -2.97 -6.49
CA SER A 4 -12.14 -2.61 -7.89
C SER A 4 -11.58 -3.65 -8.83
N THR A 5 -12.28 -3.85 -9.92
CA THR A 5 -11.76 -4.46 -11.15
C THR A 5 -11.43 -3.35 -12.15
N GLU A 6 -11.11 -3.68 -13.40
CA GLU A 6 -10.73 -2.67 -14.40
C GLU A 6 -11.72 -1.50 -14.53
N LYS A 7 -13.03 -1.77 -14.44
CA LYS A 7 -14.08 -0.76 -14.63
C LYS A 7 -15.21 -0.82 -13.60
N THR A 8 -15.07 -1.60 -12.54
CA THR A 8 -16.19 -1.81 -11.61
C THR A 8 -15.67 -1.76 -10.17
N VAL A 9 -16.37 -1.01 -9.33
CA VAL A 9 -16.18 -1.03 -7.87
C VAL A 9 -17.20 -1.98 -7.26
N TRP A 10 -16.72 -2.91 -6.45
CA TRP A 10 -17.48 -3.93 -5.74
C TRP A 10 -17.44 -3.69 -4.24
N VAL A 11 -18.57 -3.85 -3.58
CA VAL A 11 -18.64 -3.90 -2.12
C VAL A 11 -19.50 -5.10 -1.75
N LEU A 12 -18.93 -5.99 -0.94
CA LEU A 12 -19.58 -7.21 -0.47
C LEU A 12 -19.70 -7.18 1.05
N ASP A 13 -20.79 -7.69 1.56
CA ASP A 13 -20.98 -7.91 2.99
C ASP A 13 -20.12 -9.11 3.51
N ARG A 14 -20.26 -9.46 4.77
CA ARG A 14 -19.56 -10.60 5.38
C ARG A 14 -19.96 -11.97 4.83
N ASN A 15 -21.11 -12.05 4.15
CA ASN A 15 -21.63 -13.27 3.55
C ASN A 15 -21.33 -13.35 2.04
N GLY A 16 -20.57 -12.39 1.51
CA GLY A 16 -20.24 -12.30 0.09
C GLY A 16 -21.37 -11.73 -0.78
N LYS A 17 -22.43 -11.18 -0.18
CA LYS A 17 -23.52 -10.55 -0.94
C LYS A 17 -23.17 -9.10 -1.28
N GLU A 18 -23.60 -8.67 -2.45
CA GLU A 18 -23.47 -7.30 -2.93
C GLU A 18 -24.20 -6.32 -1.99
N VAL A 19 -23.56 -5.20 -1.72
CA VAL A 19 -24.10 -4.11 -0.88
C VAL A 19 -24.54 -2.97 -1.80
N GLU A 20 -25.83 -2.68 -1.83
CA GLU A 20 -26.36 -1.55 -2.60
C GLU A 20 -25.65 -0.22 -2.25
N PRO A 21 -25.30 0.63 -3.24
CA PRO A 21 -25.61 0.55 -4.68
C PRO A 21 -24.49 -0.11 -5.53
N PHE A 22 -23.72 -0.99 -4.95
CA PHE A 22 -22.67 -1.72 -5.67
C PHE A 22 -23.20 -3.08 -6.19
N PRO A 23 -22.60 -3.61 -7.29
CA PRO A 23 -21.42 -3.11 -8.02
C PRO A 23 -21.74 -1.87 -8.86
N ARG A 24 -20.74 -0.97 -8.94
CA ARG A 24 -20.85 0.27 -9.70
C ARG A 24 -19.87 0.30 -10.87
N LYS A 25 -20.40 0.43 -12.09
CA LYS A 25 -19.63 0.44 -13.33
C LYS A 25 -19.19 1.86 -13.71
N TYR A 26 -17.98 1.95 -14.28
CA TYR A 26 -17.35 3.17 -14.79
C TYR A 26 -17.01 3.03 -16.26
N LYS A 27 -16.81 4.15 -16.95
CA LYS A 27 -16.46 4.14 -18.38
C LYS A 27 -14.96 3.90 -18.60
N GLY A 28 -14.12 4.50 -17.75
CA GLY A 28 -12.68 4.43 -17.80
C GLY A 28 -12.10 3.30 -16.97
N GLN A 29 -10.77 3.13 -17.10
CA GLN A 29 -10.01 2.19 -16.29
C GLN A 29 -9.84 2.75 -14.87
N LEU A 30 -10.04 1.90 -13.88
CA LEU A 30 -9.91 2.24 -12.47
C LEU A 30 -8.53 1.85 -11.94
N THR A 31 -8.02 2.64 -11.00
CA THR A 31 -6.97 2.15 -10.09
C THR A 31 -7.57 1.16 -9.09
N PRO A 32 -6.75 0.32 -8.43
CA PRO A 32 -7.20 -0.39 -7.24
C PRO A 32 -7.81 0.55 -6.21
N LEU A 33 -8.70 0.02 -5.37
CA LEU A 33 -9.46 0.79 -4.39
C LEU A 33 -8.67 0.96 -3.09
N GLU A 34 -8.59 2.18 -2.60
CA GLU A 34 -8.15 2.48 -1.23
C GLU A 34 -9.37 2.64 -0.34
N VAL A 35 -9.43 1.86 0.74
CA VAL A 35 -10.53 1.91 1.72
C VAL A 35 -9.99 2.43 3.04
N PHE A 36 -10.62 3.45 3.57
CA PHE A 36 -10.21 4.02 4.85
C PHE A 36 -11.37 4.65 5.60
N ASP A 37 -11.14 4.94 6.88
CA ASP A 37 -12.07 5.57 7.78
C ASP A 37 -11.34 6.72 8.51
N TYR A 38 -11.80 7.95 8.29
CA TYR A 38 -11.15 9.14 8.87
C TYR A 38 -11.17 9.16 10.39
N ASN A 39 -12.27 8.72 10.98
CA ASN A 39 -12.57 8.96 12.40
C ASN A 39 -12.65 7.67 13.21
N ALA A 40 -12.43 6.50 12.60
CA ALA A 40 -12.67 5.19 13.20
C ALA A 40 -14.13 4.99 13.67
N ASP A 41 -15.09 5.59 12.93
CA ASP A 41 -16.54 5.56 13.21
C ASP A 41 -17.30 4.61 12.27
N ARG A 42 -16.56 3.83 11.46
CA ARG A 42 -17.07 2.92 10.43
C ARG A 42 -17.75 3.62 9.24
N GLU A 43 -17.58 4.92 9.11
CA GLU A 43 -17.97 5.67 7.93
C GLU A 43 -16.86 5.58 6.87
N TYR A 44 -16.78 4.40 6.24
CA TYR A 44 -15.76 4.10 5.24
C TYR A 44 -15.82 5.01 4.03
N ARG A 45 -14.64 5.28 3.48
CA ARG A 45 -14.45 6.02 2.23
C ARG A 45 -13.74 5.14 1.23
N PHE A 46 -14.13 5.32 -0.04
CA PHE A 46 -13.58 4.61 -1.19
C PHE A 46 -12.88 5.62 -2.09
N LEU A 47 -11.54 5.57 -2.11
CA LEU A 47 -10.72 6.45 -2.92
C LEU A 47 -10.11 5.67 -4.07
N PHE A 48 -10.27 6.16 -5.29
CA PHE A 48 -9.71 5.58 -6.51
C PHE A 48 -9.67 6.63 -7.62
N ALA A 49 -9.00 6.32 -8.71
CA ALA A 49 -9.02 7.14 -9.92
C ALA A 49 -9.67 6.38 -11.08
N GLU A 50 -10.45 7.09 -11.87
CA GLU A 50 -10.90 6.70 -13.19
C GLU A 50 -10.15 7.56 -14.21
N ASN A 51 -9.15 6.99 -14.87
CA ASN A 51 -8.21 7.74 -15.72
C ASN A 51 -7.61 8.95 -14.96
N GLN A 52 -8.06 10.17 -15.32
CA GLN A 52 -7.63 11.44 -14.70
C GLN A 52 -8.67 12.02 -13.73
N THR A 53 -9.69 11.26 -13.35
CA THR A 53 -10.70 11.71 -12.40
C THR A 53 -10.51 10.99 -11.07
N LEU A 54 -10.30 11.76 -10.01
CA LEU A 54 -10.21 11.22 -8.65
C LEU A 54 -11.62 11.10 -8.06
N HIS A 55 -11.96 9.92 -7.56
CA HIS A 55 -13.23 9.66 -6.90
C HIS A 55 -13.01 9.43 -5.41
N LEU A 56 -13.82 10.08 -4.60
CA LEU A 56 -13.94 9.80 -3.17
C LEU A 56 -15.43 9.59 -2.87
N LEU A 57 -15.79 8.34 -2.61
CA LEU A 57 -17.17 7.96 -2.30
C LEU A 57 -17.30 7.63 -0.81
N ASP A 58 -18.50 7.84 -0.29
CA ASP A 58 -18.91 7.30 1.00
C ASP A 58 -19.38 5.83 0.87
N ARG A 59 -19.72 5.19 1.98
CA ARG A 59 -20.22 3.81 2.01
C ARG A 59 -21.54 3.60 1.27
N LYS A 60 -22.28 4.68 0.98
CA LYS A 60 -23.51 4.68 0.17
C LYS A 60 -23.22 4.89 -1.33
N GLY A 61 -21.95 4.92 -1.73
CA GLY A 61 -21.54 5.17 -3.11
C GLY A 61 -21.75 6.61 -3.58
N GLN A 62 -22.06 7.55 -2.69
CA GLN A 62 -22.23 8.95 -3.04
C GLN A 62 -20.87 9.67 -2.99
N VAL A 63 -20.67 10.62 -3.90
CA VAL A 63 -19.48 11.49 -3.83
C VAL A 63 -19.51 12.26 -2.51
N VAL A 64 -18.40 12.22 -1.78
CA VAL A 64 -18.27 12.97 -0.53
C VAL A 64 -18.50 14.43 -0.79
N LYS A 65 -19.41 15.05 -0.03
CA LYS A 65 -19.83 16.44 -0.21
C LYS A 65 -18.63 17.39 -0.24
N GLY A 66 -18.56 18.23 -1.27
CA GLY A 66 -17.48 19.19 -1.46
C GLY A 66 -16.17 18.61 -1.98
N PHE A 67 -16.14 17.32 -2.37
CA PHE A 67 -14.94 16.72 -2.92
C PHE A 67 -14.68 17.20 -4.36
N PHE A 68 -13.46 17.70 -4.58
CA PHE A 68 -13.00 18.19 -5.87
C PHE A 68 -12.38 17.04 -6.68
N GLN A 69 -13.02 16.63 -7.76
CA GLN A 69 -12.69 15.41 -8.50
C GLN A 69 -11.55 15.54 -9.54
N ARG A 70 -11.05 16.74 -9.80
CA ARG A 70 -10.03 16.93 -10.83
C ARG A 70 -8.66 16.48 -10.34
N THR A 71 -7.95 15.73 -11.19
CA THR A 71 -6.54 15.38 -10.96
C THR A 71 -5.62 16.32 -11.74
N ASN A 72 -4.41 16.46 -11.22
CA ASN A 72 -3.30 17.09 -11.94
C ASN A 72 -2.42 15.98 -12.53
N GLY A 73 -2.81 15.45 -13.70
CA GLY A 73 -2.22 14.27 -14.34
C GLY A 73 -2.89 12.96 -13.91
N LYS A 74 -2.67 11.89 -14.69
CA LYS A 74 -3.22 10.56 -14.40
C LYS A 74 -2.43 9.92 -13.24
N PRO A 75 -3.07 9.44 -12.17
CA PRO A 75 -2.39 8.69 -11.12
C PRO A 75 -1.69 7.44 -11.65
N LEU A 76 -0.42 7.27 -11.31
CA LEU A 76 0.39 6.11 -11.68
C LEU A 76 0.09 4.89 -10.80
N TYR A 77 -0.32 5.14 -9.56
CA TYR A 77 -0.65 4.13 -8.56
C TYR A 77 -2.01 4.44 -7.96
N THR A 78 -2.51 3.52 -7.14
CA THR A 78 -3.67 3.77 -6.29
C THR A 78 -3.42 5.03 -5.45
N PRO A 79 -4.28 6.06 -5.55
CA PRO A 79 -4.24 7.18 -4.61
C PRO A 79 -4.38 6.68 -3.19
N LYS A 80 -3.63 7.26 -2.25
CA LYS A 80 -3.55 6.81 -0.86
C LYS A 80 -4.03 7.86 0.11
N HIS A 81 -4.67 7.41 1.18
CA HIS A 81 -4.98 8.22 2.35
C HIS A 81 -3.94 8.00 3.44
N PHE A 82 -3.47 9.09 4.05
CA PHE A 82 -2.60 9.06 5.23
C PHE A 82 -3.05 10.07 6.27
N ARG A 83 -2.84 9.72 7.54
CA ARG A 83 -3.04 10.63 8.66
C ARG A 83 -1.71 10.94 9.34
N ILE A 84 -1.33 12.21 9.37
CA ILE A 84 -0.12 12.72 9.98
C ILE A 84 -0.52 13.82 10.96
N ALA A 85 -0.07 13.75 12.21
CA ALA A 85 -0.34 14.76 13.24
C ALA A 85 -1.82 15.22 13.25
N ASP A 86 -2.76 14.27 13.26
CA ASP A 86 -4.22 14.48 13.24
C ASP A 86 -4.79 15.19 12.00
N ARG A 87 -4.00 15.26 10.94
CA ARG A 87 -4.42 15.82 9.65
C ARG A 87 -4.46 14.72 8.60
N ASP A 88 -5.52 14.74 7.79
CA ASP A 88 -5.68 13.79 6.70
C ASP A 88 -5.11 14.35 5.40
N TYR A 89 -4.47 13.47 4.65
CA TYR A 89 -3.86 13.76 3.36
C TYR A 89 -4.27 12.71 2.35
N LEU A 90 -4.61 13.15 1.15
CA LEU A 90 -4.76 12.28 -0.02
C LEU A 90 -3.55 12.52 -0.92
N ILE A 91 -2.85 11.46 -1.29
CA ILE A 91 -1.64 11.61 -2.12
C ILE A 91 -1.69 10.71 -3.34
N TYR A 92 -1.07 11.17 -4.41
CA TYR A 92 -0.77 10.36 -5.60
C TYR A 92 0.40 10.94 -6.40
N ALA A 93 1.15 10.06 -7.04
CA ALA A 93 2.12 10.41 -8.08
C ALA A 93 1.42 10.38 -9.43
N ALA A 94 1.65 11.38 -10.28
CA ALA A 94 1.00 11.51 -11.57
C ALA A 94 1.98 11.31 -12.75
N ASP A 95 1.44 10.89 -13.88
CA ASP A 95 2.19 10.63 -15.13
C ASP A 95 2.91 11.86 -15.69
N ASN A 96 2.45 13.07 -15.33
CA ASN A 96 3.10 14.33 -15.67
C ASN A 96 4.29 14.69 -14.76
N GLY A 97 4.70 13.77 -13.86
CA GLY A 97 5.83 13.94 -12.96
C GLY A 97 5.52 14.70 -11.67
N ILE A 98 4.29 15.10 -11.42
CA ILE A 98 3.91 15.85 -10.21
C ILE A 98 3.50 14.88 -9.10
N PHE A 99 4.03 15.12 -7.89
CA PHE A 99 3.56 14.48 -6.68
C PHE A 99 2.50 15.35 -6.02
N ASN A 100 1.29 14.85 -5.93
CA ASN A 100 0.12 15.58 -5.45
C ASN A 100 -0.14 15.24 -3.99
N ILE A 101 -0.30 16.27 -3.15
CA ILE A 101 -0.62 16.19 -1.72
C ILE A 101 -1.83 17.05 -1.47
N LEU A 102 -2.98 16.43 -1.22
CA LEU A 102 -4.29 17.07 -1.19
C LEU A 102 -4.90 17.09 0.20
N HIS A 103 -5.83 18.00 0.41
CA HIS A 103 -6.79 18.01 1.51
C HIS A 103 -7.84 16.89 1.35
N ARG A 104 -8.63 16.64 2.40
CA ARG A 104 -9.79 15.71 2.40
C ARG A 104 -10.81 16.03 1.31
N ASN A 105 -10.92 17.29 0.91
CA ASN A 105 -11.84 17.74 -0.12
C ASN A 105 -11.25 17.69 -1.54
N GLY A 106 -10.02 17.17 -1.70
CA GLY A 106 -9.37 17.04 -3.01
C GLY A 106 -8.64 18.29 -3.50
N GLU A 107 -8.71 19.41 -2.77
CA GLU A 107 -7.92 20.60 -3.09
C GLU A 107 -6.45 20.42 -2.75
N ASN A 108 -5.57 21.13 -3.48
CA ASN A 108 -4.14 21.07 -3.23
C ASN A 108 -3.80 21.60 -1.83
N ARG A 109 -3.05 20.82 -1.07
CA ARG A 109 -2.62 21.18 0.29
C ARG A 109 -1.17 21.63 0.36
N ILE A 110 -0.29 20.87 -0.32
CA ILE A 110 1.12 21.17 -0.40
C ILE A 110 1.52 21.18 -1.86
N THR A 111 2.05 22.32 -2.33
CA THR A 111 2.47 22.47 -3.71
C THR A 111 3.88 21.93 -3.90
N VAL A 112 4.00 20.82 -4.61
CA VAL A 112 5.27 20.27 -5.07
C VAL A 112 5.51 20.74 -6.50
N ARG A 113 6.51 21.58 -6.70
CA ARG A 113 6.78 22.20 -8.02
C ARG A 113 7.72 21.36 -8.88
N ASP A 114 8.58 20.58 -8.24
CA ASP A 114 9.52 19.69 -8.92
C ASP A 114 8.78 18.59 -9.68
N ARG A 115 9.35 18.20 -10.81
CA ARG A 115 8.88 17.06 -11.59
C ARG A 115 9.82 15.88 -11.41
N TYR A 116 9.23 14.68 -11.34
CA TYR A 116 9.95 13.44 -11.08
C TYR A 116 9.57 12.36 -12.08
N THR A 117 10.54 11.53 -12.44
CA THR A 117 10.27 10.24 -13.09
C THR A 117 10.16 9.19 -11.99
N PHE A 118 8.91 8.90 -11.58
CA PHE A 118 8.65 7.97 -10.48
C PHE A 118 9.08 6.55 -10.84
N SER A 119 9.65 5.83 -9.87
CA SER A 119 9.90 4.39 -9.98
C SER A 119 8.60 3.60 -9.83
N ASP A 120 8.65 2.27 -9.94
CA ASP A 120 7.48 1.42 -9.75
C ASP A 120 7.01 1.31 -8.28
N ASN A 121 7.68 1.99 -7.34
CA ASN A 121 7.31 1.95 -5.93
C ASN A 121 6.21 2.95 -5.62
N PRO A 122 5.04 2.49 -5.09
CA PRO A 122 3.99 3.38 -4.65
C PRO A 122 4.49 4.34 -3.56
N PRO A 123 3.98 5.58 -3.53
CA PRO A 123 4.27 6.51 -2.45
C PRO A 123 3.82 5.98 -1.09
N ALA A 124 4.54 6.39 -0.04
CA ALA A 124 4.26 6.02 1.34
C ALA A 124 4.46 7.21 2.28
N VAL A 125 4.17 7.02 3.55
CA VAL A 125 4.49 7.97 4.63
C VAL A 125 5.33 7.27 5.67
N TRP A 126 6.45 7.90 6.03
CA TRP A 126 7.33 7.43 7.10
C TRP A 126 7.74 8.59 8.00
N ASN A 127 7.60 8.40 9.31
CA ASN A 127 7.97 9.40 10.31
C ASN A 127 7.45 10.81 10.00
N GLY A 128 6.18 10.91 9.55
CA GLY A 128 5.54 12.18 9.20
C GLY A 128 5.97 12.79 7.87
N LEU A 129 6.82 12.12 7.10
CA LEU A 129 7.28 12.56 5.79
C LEU A 129 6.57 11.77 4.69
N PHE A 130 6.08 12.47 3.67
CA PHE A 130 5.67 11.85 2.41
C PHE A 130 6.92 11.39 1.67
N MET A 131 6.90 10.17 1.15
CA MET A 131 8.06 9.62 0.46
C MET A 131 7.69 8.88 -0.81
N PHE A 132 8.58 8.94 -1.79
CA PHE A 132 8.56 8.16 -3.02
C PHE A 132 9.98 7.95 -3.54
N THR A 133 10.12 7.08 -4.53
CA THR A 133 11.41 6.84 -5.20
C THR A 133 11.31 7.17 -6.69
N THR A 134 12.45 7.50 -7.29
CA THR A 134 12.57 7.87 -8.70
C THR A 134 13.38 6.84 -9.48
N ASN A 135 13.18 6.77 -10.78
CA ASN A 135 13.88 5.83 -11.64
C ASN A 135 15.40 6.06 -11.72
N ASP A 136 15.84 7.30 -11.48
CA ASP A 136 17.26 7.66 -11.37
C ASP A 136 17.86 7.35 -9.99
N GLY A 137 17.11 6.63 -9.13
CA GLY A 137 17.59 6.04 -7.88
C GLY A 137 17.64 7.01 -6.70
N TYR A 138 16.77 8.03 -6.67
CA TYR A 138 16.61 8.86 -5.48
C TYR A 138 15.43 8.40 -4.64
N ALA A 139 15.58 8.49 -3.32
CA ALA A 139 14.48 8.57 -2.38
C ALA A 139 14.20 10.06 -2.09
N VAL A 140 12.96 10.46 -2.25
CA VAL A 140 12.49 11.83 -2.04
C VAL A 140 11.57 11.84 -0.83
N PHE A 141 11.83 12.78 0.08
CA PHE A 141 11.06 12.99 1.30
C PHE A 141 10.53 14.42 1.30
N ILE A 142 9.25 14.58 1.63
CA ILE A 142 8.56 15.86 1.67
C ILE A 142 7.92 16.02 3.04
N ASP A 143 8.17 17.12 3.71
CA ASP A 143 7.54 17.43 5.00
C ASP A 143 6.18 18.14 4.83
N GLU A 144 5.48 18.34 5.93
CA GLU A 144 4.17 19.01 5.95
C GLU A 144 4.21 20.50 5.52
N LYS A 145 5.39 21.11 5.43
CA LYS A 145 5.60 22.48 4.96
C LYS A 145 6.00 22.55 3.49
N GLY A 146 6.20 21.36 2.85
CA GLY A 146 6.66 21.27 1.46
C GLY A 146 8.18 21.31 1.32
N GLY A 147 8.94 21.21 2.42
CA GLY A 147 10.39 21.06 2.39
C GLY A 147 10.78 19.71 1.77
N ILE A 148 11.71 19.71 0.82
CA ILE A 148 12.10 18.53 0.04
C ILE A 148 13.53 18.14 0.38
N ARG A 149 13.73 16.85 0.70
CA ARG A 149 15.03 16.21 0.88
C ARG A 149 15.16 15.05 -0.09
N LYS A 150 16.26 14.98 -0.84
CA LYS A 150 16.57 13.91 -1.79
C LYS A 150 17.81 13.15 -1.33
N GLU A 151 17.75 11.83 -1.35
CA GLU A 151 18.86 10.94 -0.99
C GLU A 151 19.13 9.98 -2.14
N LYS A 152 20.37 9.98 -2.65
CA LYS A 152 20.77 8.99 -3.64
C LYS A 152 20.86 7.62 -2.96
N LYS A 153 20.24 6.63 -3.57
CA LYS A 153 20.29 5.24 -3.14
C LYS A 153 20.97 4.40 -4.22
N ASN A 154 21.98 3.65 -3.85
CA ASN A 154 22.60 2.66 -4.73
C ASN A 154 21.78 1.37 -4.61
N LEU A 155 20.92 1.13 -5.59
CA LEU A 155 19.93 0.09 -5.56
C LEU A 155 20.06 -0.80 -6.79
N GLU A 156 20.10 -2.10 -6.57
CA GLU A 156 20.16 -3.11 -7.61
C GLU A 156 18.75 -3.62 -7.93
N ALA A 157 18.48 -3.87 -9.20
CA ALA A 157 17.20 -4.46 -9.61
C ALA A 157 17.12 -5.96 -9.23
N PRO A 158 15.94 -6.47 -8.81
CA PRO A 158 14.72 -5.71 -8.57
C PRO A 158 14.84 -4.80 -7.33
N PHE A 159 14.24 -3.64 -7.44
CA PHE A 159 14.24 -2.69 -6.35
C PHE A 159 12.81 -2.38 -5.89
N TYR A 160 12.55 -2.70 -4.64
CA TYR A 160 11.29 -2.38 -3.97
C TYR A 160 11.54 -1.57 -2.70
N TRP A 161 10.78 -0.53 -2.54
CA TRP A 161 10.80 0.30 -1.34
C TRP A 161 9.37 0.59 -0.90
N GLY A 162 9.14 0.52 0.40
CA GLY A 162 7.85 0.83 0.99
C GLY A 162 7.97 1.04 2.49
N GLY A 163 6.84 1.33 3.10
CA GLY A 163 6.82 1.52 4.54
C GLY A 163 5.49 2.06 5.03
N ASN A 164 5.43 2.25 6.33
CA ASN A 164 4.36 2.96 7.01
C ASN A 164 4.96 3.98 8.00
N LYS A 165 4.11 4.60 8.81
CA LYS A 165 4.51 5.59 9.82
C LYS A 165 5.69 5.14 10.70
N TYR A 166 5.85 3.82 10.92
CA TYR A 166 6.77 3.28 11.94
C TYR A 166 7.96 2.53 11.36
N LEU A 167 7.82 1.97 10.16
CA LEU A 167 8.82 1.09 9.58
C LEU A 167 9.01 1.38 8.09
N LEU A 168 10.27 1.47 7.65
CA LEU A 168 10.67 1.39 6.26
C LEU A 168 11.22 0.00 5.96
N TYR A 169 10.95 -0.49 4.76
CA TYR A 169 11.64 -1.64 4.20
C TYR A 169 12.15 -1.33 2.80
N ALA A 170 13.18 -2.05 2.41
CA ALA A 170 13.68 -2.06 1.03
C ALA A 170 14.12 -3.47 0.66
N LEU A 171 13.89 -3.86 -0.58
CA LEU A 171 14.50 -5.04 -1.18
C LEU A 171 15.27 -4.59 -2.42
N SER A 172 16.57 -4.88 -2.47
CA SER A 172 17.47 -4.52 -3.56
C SER A 172 18.31 -5.75 -3.90
N GLY A 173 18.10 -6.30 -5.10
CA GLY A 173 18.64 -7.61 -5.41
C GLY A 173 18.15 -8.67 -4.41
N ASN A 174 19.08 -9.32 -3.70
CA ASN A 174 18.80 -10.28 -2.64
C ASN A 174 18.95 -9.70 -1.21
N ILE A 175 19.12 -8.39 -1.05
CA ILE A 175 19.26 -7.76 0.26
C ILE A 175 17.91 -7.15 0.68
N LEU A 176 17.28 -7.77 1.68
CA LEU A 176 16.12 -7.20 2.36
C LEU A 176 16.59 -6.33 3.53
N THR A 177 16.17 -5.08 3.54
CA THR A 177 16.35 -4.17 4.67
C THR A 177 15.03 -3.98 5.38
N VAL A 178 14.99 -4.24 6.69
CA VAL A 178 13.83 -4.00 7.57
C VAL A 178 14.27 -3.01 8.64
N GLY A 179 13.78 -1.78 8.58
CA GLY A 179 14.29 -0.68 9.39
C GLY A 179 15.76 -0.43 9.09
N THR A 180 16.63 -0.74 10.06
CA THR A 180 18.09 -0.65 9.91
C THR A 180 18.79 -2.00 9.69
N LYS A 181 18.05 -3.10 9.86
CA LYS A 181 18.58 -4.46 9.74
C LYS A 181 18.65 -4.88 8.28
N LYS A 182 19.82 -5.29 7.83
CA LYS A 182 20.03 -5.93 6.52
C LYS A 182 20.01 -7.44 6.68
N ILE A 183 19.29 -8.09 5.79
CA ILE A 183 19.11 -9.54 5.75
C ILE A 183 19.48 -9.98 4.33
N GLU A 184 20.48 -10.81 4.22
CA GLU A 184 20.84 -11.44 2.96
C GLU A 184 19.91 -12.63 2.72
N LEU A 185 19.13 -12.55 1.66
CA LEU A 185 18.25 -13.62 1.20
C LEU A 185 19.02 -14.52 0.25
N LEU A 186 18.52 -15.73 0.05
CA LEU A 186 19.06 -16.62 -0.99
C LEU A 186 18.92 -15.96 -2.37
N ASN A 187 19.76 -16.38 -3.32
CA ASN A 187 19.59 -15.95 -4.70
C ASN A 187 18.27 -16.47 -5.24
N GLY A 188 17.37 -15.57 -5.60
CA GLY A 188 16.01 -15.90 -6.00
C GLY A 188 15.34 -14.80 -6.80
N LYS A 189 14.10 -15.04 -7.19
CA LYS A 189 13.22 -14.06 -7.84
C LYS A 189 12.17 -13.60 -6.84
N TYR A 190 12.35 -12.42 -6.30
CA TYR A 190 11.50 -11.87 -5.26
C TYR A 190 10.42 -10.95 -5.82
N GLU A 191 9.21 -11.06 -5.27
CA GLU A 191 8.14 -10.10 -5.48
C GLU A 191 8.27 -8.91 -4.52
N ARG A 192 7.46 -7.88 -4.77
CA ARG A 192 7.37 -6.72 -3.88
C ARG A 192 7.01 -7.16 -2.46
N PRO A 193 7.83 -6.83 -1.44
CA PRO A 193 7.51 -7.14 -0.07
C PRO A 193 6.19 -6.51 0.37
N ARG A 194 5.47 -7.18 1.25
CA ARG A 194 4.24 -6.68 1.88
C ARG A 194 4.49 -6.34 3.33
N LEU A 195 3.89 -5.25 3.77
CA LEU A 195 3.99 -4.77 5.15
C LEU A 195 2.65 -4.96 5.85
N PHE A 196 2.69 -5.62 7.00
CA PHE A 196 1.53 -5.85 7.88
C PHE A 196 1.78 -5.19 9.23
N ARG A 197 0.69 -4.75 9.88
CA ARG A 197 0.76 -4.25 11.25
C ARG A 197 -0.24 -5.00 12.12
N ILE A 198 0.26 -5.81 13.04
CA ILE A 198 -0.52 -6.74 13.85
C ILE A 198 -0.15 -6.54 15.32
N GLY A 199 -1.13 -6.28 16.17
CA GLY A 199 -0.90 -6.09 17.60
C GLY A 199 0.10 -4.96 17.94
N GLY A 200 0.22 -3.96 17.05
CA GLY A 200 1.19 -2.86 17.22
C GLY A 200 2.57 -3.14 16.63
N THR A 201 2.90 -4.38 16.27
CA THR A 201 4.15 -4.79 15.63
C THR A 201 4.04 -4.79 14.11
N ASN A 202 5.11 -4.36 13.42
CA ASN A 202 5.18 -4.44 11.98
C ASN A 202 5.87 -5.73 11.53
N TYR A 203 5.38 -6.31 10.44
CA TYR A 203 5.94 -7.51 9.82
C TYR A 203 6.12 -7.27 8.33
N VAL A 204 7.22 -7.75 7.78
CA VAL A 204 7.52 -7.67 6.35
C VAL A 204 7.54 -9.08 5.77
N SER A 205 6.66 -9.33 4.81
CA SER A 205 6.65 -10.59 4.05
C SER A 205 7.40 -10.41 2.74
N VAL A 206 8.17 -11.43 2.38
CA VAL A 206 8.87 -11.53 1.10
C VAL A 206 8.53 -12.87 0.46
N ASN A 207 8.11 -12.85 -0.79
CA ASN A 207 7.80 -14.07 -1.56
C ASN A 207 8.91 -14.35 -2.58
N ASP A 208 9.51 -15.53 -2.50
CA ASP A 208 10.48 -16.03 -3.46
C ASP A 208 9.79 -16.94 -4.47
N LEU A 209 9.63 -16.46 -5.68
CA LEU A 209 9.01 -17.19 -6.78
C LEU A 209 9.87 -18.34 -7.29
N SER A 210 11.20 -18.30 -7.06
CA SER A 210 12.12 -19.35 -7.51
C SER A 210 11.98 -20.62 -6.67
N THR A 211 11.80 -20.46 -5.36
CA THR A 211 11.64 -21.57 -4.41
C THR A 211 10.20 -21.80 -3.99
N GLN A 212 9.27 -20.93 -4.45
CA GLN A 212 7.86 -20.96 -4.07
C GLN A 212 7.67 -20.91 -2.55
N LYS A 213 8.37 -19.98 -1.89
CA LYS A 213 8.34 -19.81 -0.45
C LYS A 213 8.07 -18.35 -0.05
N ALA A 214 7.25 -18.20 0.97
CA ALA A 214 7.03 -16.92 1.63
C ALA A 214 7.76 -16.88 2.96
N TYR A 215 8.48 -15.80 3.19
CA TYR A 215 9.19 -15.47 4.42
C TYR A 215 8.45 -14.36 5.14
N LEU A 216 8.45 -14.37 6.47
CA LEU A 216 7.86 -13.31 7.30
C LEU A 216 8.87 -12.87 8.35
N TYR A 217 9.20 -11.59 8.35
CA TYR A 217 10.14 -11.00 9.30
C TYR A 217 9.43 -9.98 10.18
N ASN A 218 9.79 -9.91 11.47
CA ASN A 218 9.33 -8.84 12.34
C ASN A 218 10.09 -7.52 12.10
N ASP A 219 9.73 -6.46 12.80
CA ASP A 219 10.33 -5.13 12.69
C ASP A 219 11.80 -5.05 13.16
N LYS A 220 12.30 -6.10 13.82
CA LYS A 220 13.73 -6.27 14.19
C LYS A 220 14.51 -7.04 13.13
N GLY A 221 13.84 -7.50 12.06
CA GLY A 221 14.45 -8.31 11.00
C GLY A 221 14.70 -9.77 11.38
N ASN A 222 13.99 -10.29 12.39
CA ASN A 222 14.04 -11.70 12.73
C ASN A 222 12.97 -12.45 11.95
N LEU A 223 13.35 -13.61 11.39
CA LEU A 223 12.42 -14.52 10.75
C LEU A 223 11.44 -15.06 11.81
N ILE A 224 10.15 -15.04 11.49
CA ILE A 224 9.11 -15.60 12.36
C ILE A 224 9.20 -17.12 12.36
N LYS A 225 8.97 -17.71 13.53
CA LYS A 225 8.94 -19.17 13.71
C LYS A 225 7.97 -19.83 12.72
N ASP A 226 8.30 -21.00 12.26
CA ASP A 226 7.57 -21.79 11.27
C ASP A 226 7.53 -21.20 9.85
N PHE A 227 8.23 -20.08 9.60
CA PHE A 227 8.54 -19.60 8.26
C PHE A 227 9.96 -20.07 7.83
N PRO A 228 10.19 -20.24 6.50
CA PRO A 228 9.30 -19.97 5.38
C PRO A 228 8.22 -21.05 5.19
N VAL A 229 7.08 -20.62 4.63
CA VAL A 229 5.97 -21.49 4.22
C VAL A 229 5.91 -21.63 2.70
N GLU A 230 5.34 -22.74 2.18
CA GLU A 230 5.10 -22.90 0.74
C GLU A 230 4.07 -21.85 0.26
N SER A 231 4.43 -21.12 -0.80
CA SER A 231 3.57 -20.08 -1.38
C SER A 231 4.00 -19.70 -2.79
N VAL A 232 3.08 -19.79 -3.73
CA VAL A 232 3.27 -19.30 -5.12
C VAL A 232 2.83 -17.85 -5.30
N SER A 233 2.25 -17.24 -4.27
CA SER A 233 1.79 -15.85 -4.26
C SER A 233 2.12 -15.16 -2.94
N PRO A 234 2.09 -13.81 -2.87
CA PRO A 234 2.29 -13.12 -1.60
C PRO A 234 1.21 -13.47 -0.58
N ILE A 235 1.62 -13.79 0.65
CA ILE A 235 0.70 -14.12 1.73
C ILE A 235 -0.20 -12.94 2.11
N ALA A 236 -1.38 -13.25 2.65
CA ALA A 236 -2.24 -12.30 3.34
C ALA A 236 -2.28 -12.66 4.84
N ILE A 237 -2.32 -11.65 5.68
CA ILE A 237 -2.39 -11.81 7.14
C ILE A 237 -3.45 -10.87 7.69
N ASP A 238 -4.29 -11.39 8.58
CA ASP A 238 -5.28 -10.59 9.31
C ASP A 238 -5.46 -11.16 10.73
N VAL A 239 -6.20 -10.44 11.57
CA VAL A 239 -6.45 -10.78 12.98
C VAL A 239 -7.94 -10.72 13.23
N ASP A 240 -8.50 -11.76 13.82
CA ASP A 240 -9.90 -11.78 14.23
C ASP A 240 -10.14 -11.07 15.59
N LEU A 241 -11.40 -11.06 16.01
CA LEU A 241 -11.82 -10.45 17.28
C LEU A 241 -11.20 -11.12 18.51
N ASP A 242 -10.86 -12.41 18.40
CA ASP A 242 -10.25 -13.22 19.45
C ASP A 242 -8.72 -13.10 19.46
N ARG A 243 -8.17 -12.21 18.63
CA ARG A 243 -6.74 -11.95 18.43
C ARG A 243 -5.97 -13.13 17.84
N THR A 244 -6.67 -14.07 17.20
CA THR A 244 -6.04 -15.11 16.41
C THR A 244 -5.54 -14.51 15.11
N VAL A 245 -4.28 -14.74 14.79
CA VAL A 245 -3.67 -14.30 13.53
C VAL A 245 -3.94 -15.37 12.48
N TRP A 246 -4.59 -14.97 11.40
CA TRP A 246 -4.88 -15.81 10.25
C TRP A 246 -3.91 -15.48 9.13
N ILE A 247 -3.30 -16.52 8.57
CA ILE A 247 -2.37 -16.41 7.44
C ILE A 247 -2.93 -17.22 6.30
N VAL A 248 -3.04 -16.59 5.14
CA VAL A 248 -3.55 -17.21 3.92
C VAL A 248 -2.44 -17.19 2.87
N THR A 249 -2.21 -18.34 2.26
CA THR A 249 -1.25 -18.50 1.17
C THR A 249 -1.84 -19.36 0.05
N GLU A 250 -1.47 -19.06 -1.17
CA GLU A 250 -1.74 -19.88 -2.34
C GLU A 250 -0.57 -20.86 -2.51
N LYS A 251 -0.78 -22.11 -2.17
CA LYS A 251 0.24 -23.14 -2.26
C LYS A 251 0.45 -23.61 -3.71
N SER A 252 -0.64 -23.60 -4.49
CA SER A 252 -0.63 -23.90 -5.92
C SER A 252 -1.80 -23.14 -6.60
N PRO A 253 -1.89 -23.13 -7.93
CA PRO A 253 -3.02 -22.49 -8.63
C PRO A 253 -4.40 -23.03 -8.25
N THR A 254 -4.47 -24.18 -7.59
CA THR A 254 -5.71 -24.85 -7.20
C THR A 254 -5.83 -25.07 -5.68
N GLU A 255 -4.83 -24.66 -4.89
CA GLU A 255 -4.80 -24.92 -3.45
C GLU A 255 -4.50 -23.66 -2.66
N ILE A 256 -5.44 -23.26 -1.82
CA ILE A 256 -5.28 -22.19 -0.83
C ILE A 256 -5.13 -22.85 0.54
N VAL A 257 -4.09 -22.47 1.27
CA VAL A 257 -3.86 -22.91 2.64
C VAL A 257 -4.14 -21.77 3.59
N VAL A 258 -4.91 -22.05 4.61
CA VAL A 258 -5.22 -21.13 5.71
C VAL A 258 -4.73 -21.75 7.01
N PHE A 259 -3.89 -21.04 7.73
CA PHE A 259 -3.45 -21.46 9.05
C PHE A 259 -3.53 -20.32 10.04
N SER A 260 -3.65 -20.68 11.32
CA SER A 260 -3.79 -19.70 12.40
C SER A 260 -2.72 -19.88 13.44
N VAL A 261 -2.29 -18.77 14.00
CA VAL A 261 -1.37 -18.74 15.14
C VAL A 261 -1.89 -17.77 16.19
N ARG A 262 -1.68 -18.09 17.46
CA ARG A 262 -2.10 -17.20 18.55
C ARG A 262 -1.22 -15.96 18.66
N LYS A 263 0.03 -16.08 18.22
CA LYS A 263 1.04 -15.01 18.28
C LYS A 263 2.13 -15.25 17.24
N LEU A 264 2.56 -14.19 16.57
CA LEU A 264 3.73 -14.22 15.69
C LEU A 264 4.98 -13.93 16.54
N GLU A 265 5.84 -14.94 16.73
CA GLU A 265 7.08 -14.87 17.53
C GLU A 265 8.31 -15.15 16.68
#